data_2381761af0c68c8ea7e275163a7d3fc8
#
_entry.id   2381761af0c68c8ea7e275163a7d3fc8
#
_cell.length_a   1.000
_cell.length_b   1.000
_cell.length_c   1.000
_cell.angle_alpha   90.00
_cell.angle_beta   90.00
_cell.angle_gamma   90.00
#
_symmetry.space_group_name_H-M   'P 1'
#
loop_
_entity.id
_entity.type
_entity.pdbx_description
1 polymer ?
#
loop_
_entity_poly.entity_id
_entity_poly.type
_entity_poly.pdbx_seq_one_letter_code
_entity_poly.pdbx_strand_id
1 'polypeptide(L)'
;MSTALDSLSHKVQRAAVGTMVDVALAHVNKDRQKAIAEMVDVAKQFYGDSFSEETYEHAHAVLADPDSKWSKLINCVLSQTDPNVARTTALNLGYEAFFRGTKTIRENRVKYRCNIPWLILFDPTSACNMHCVGCWAGEYGHKNNLSFEDMDKIVTEGKALGVYLYMLTGGEPLVRKADILRLAEKHSDVQFAIYTNSTLIDEPFCEQVVKLGNIAFMLSIEGTPSTNDARRGEGHYAAVMHAMDLLKAHGILFGTSICYTRDNLEAVTSDHFMRMLCDKGAHFGFYFHYMPVGNEAAPELMPTPAQRKYMLERIRYLRSEKSDIPFYPMDFQNDGEFVGGCIAGGRNYFHINSAGDAEPCVFIHYSNANIHDSSILDILRSPLFMAYHNGQPFNKNHLRPCPMLENPELLRKMVHDTGAHSTDLQSPETVDHLCDKCAAYAADWQPVADEIWSHVTLRESRYENYKDWRPTTAK
;
A
#
# COMPACT_ATOMS: atom_id res chain seq x y z
N MET A 1 -1.38 30.56 -19.26
CA MET A 1 0.01 30.53 -19.78
C MET A 1 0.98 29.78 -18.84
N SER A 2 0.88 29.91 -17.52
CA SER A 2 1.71 29.18 -16.53
C SER A 2 1.58 27.65 -16.67
N THR A 3 0.38 27.09 -16.73
CA THR A 3 0.13 25.64 -16.77
C THR A 3 0.70 24.93 -18.02
N ALA A 4 0.77 25.57 -19.17
CA ALA A 4 1.31 24.97 -20.40
C ALA A 4 2.85 24.95 -20.39
N LEU A 5 3.47 25.98 -19.83
CA LEU A 5 4.93 26.07 -19.65
C LEU A 5 5.40 25.07 -18.59
N ASP A 6 4.66 24.93 -17.49
CA ASP A 6 4.95 23.94 -16.44
C ASP A 6 4.84 22.51 -16.98
N SER A 7 3.83 22.23 -17.82
CA SER A 7 3.65 20.94 -18.48
C SER A 7 4.79 20.62 -19.47
N LEU A 8 5.25 21.61 -20.23
CA LEU A 8 6.37 21.45 -21.17
C LEU A 8 7.69 21.21 -20.41
N SER A 9 7.94 22.01 -19.38
CA SER A 9 9.12 21.84 -18.50
C SER A 9 9.15 20.45 -17.87
N HIS A 10 8.00 19.97 -17.36
CA HIS A 10 7.89 18.62 -16.80
C HIS A 10 8.20 17.52 -17.84
N LYS A 11 7.65 17.63 -19.06
CA LYS A 11 7.94 16.64 -20.11
C LYS A 11 9.43 16.59 -20.47
N VAL A 12 10.08 17.75 -20.53
CA VAL A 12 11.53 17.84 -20.82
C VAL A 12 12.35 17.20 -19.68
N GLN A 13 12.01 17.52 -18.42
CA GLN A 13 12.68 16.94 -17.25
C GLN A 13 12.50 15.42 -17.19
N ARG A 14 11.26 14.92 -17.39
CA ARG A 14 10.98 13.49 -17.42
C ARG A 14 11.77 12.77 -18.54
N ALA A 15 11.87 13.37 -19.72
CA ALA A 15 12.66 12.80 -20.81
C ALA A 15 14.16 12.73 -20.48
N ALA A 16 14.71 13.78 -19.84
CA ALA A 16 16.09 13.79 -19.39
C ALA A 16 16.36 12.71 -18.33
N VAL A 17 15.48 12.58 -17.33
CA VAL A 17 15.55 11.49 -16.33
C VAL A 17 15.39 10.12 -17.00
N GLY A 18 14.53 10.00 -18.01
CA GLY A 18 14.39 8.79 -18.80
C GLY A 18 15.69 8.34 -19.44
N THR A 19 16.43 9.27 -20.02
CA THR A 19 17.77 8.98 -20.58
C THR A 19 18.76 8.52 -19.50
N MET A 20 18.70 9.11 -18.29
CA MET A 20 19.55 8.67 -17.17
C MET A 20 19.19 7.26 -16.71
N VAL A 21 17.88 6.95 -16.63
CA VAL A 21 17.39 5.60 -16.30
C VAL A 21 17.84 4.59 -17.37
N ASP A 22 17.77 4.93 -18.66
CA ASP A 22 18.23 4.07 -19.76
C ASP A 22 19.74 3.77 -19.66
N VAL A 23 20.55 4.77 -19.33
CA VAL A 23 21.99 4.61 -19.07
C VAL A 23 22.23 3.74 -17.84
N ALA A 24 21.50 3.96 -16.74
CA ALA A 24 21.63 3.16 -15.52
C ALA A 24 21.27 1.69 -15.78
N LEU A 25 20.15 1.41 -16.45
CA LEU A 25 19.74 0.05 -16.80
C LEU A 25 20.75 -0.64 -17.74
N ALA A 26 21.35 0.11 -18.67
CA ALA A 26 22.42 -0.42 -19.54
C ALA A 26 23.69 -0.76 -18.72
N HIS A 27 24.03 0.02 -17.69
CA HIS A 27 25.13 -0.27 -16.76
C HIS A 27 24.84 -1.52 -15.90
N VAL A 28 23.61 -1.64 -15.39
CA VAL A 28 23.15 -2.84 -14.66
C VAL A 28 23.37 -4.11 -15.48
N ASN A 29 23.19 -4.04 -16.80
CA ASN A 29 23.41 -5.20 -17.68
C ASN A 29 24.91 -5.54 -17.90
N LYS A 30 25.82 -4.61 -17.63
CA LYS A 30 27.29 -4.83 -17.81
C LYS A 30 27.98 -5.26 -16.52
N ASP A 31 27.73 -4.57 -15.44
CA ASP A 31 28.30 -4.83 -14.11
C ASP A 31 27.20 -4.60 -13.06
N ARG A 32 26.35 -5.59 -12.90
CA ARG A 32 25.15 -5.49 -12.08
C ARG A 32 25.46 -5.22 -10.62
N GLN A 33 26.46 -5.90 -10.07
CA GLN A 33 26.81 -5.76 -8.67
C GLN A 33 27.26 -4.34 -8.32
N LYS A 34 28.12 -3.77 -9.17
CA LYS A 34 28.57 -2.38 -9.03
C LYS A 34 27.41 -1.39 -9.19
N ALA A 35 26.56 -1.61 -10.20
CA ALA A 35 25.41 -0.74 -10.46
C ALA A 35 24.40 -0.73 -9.31
N ILE A 36 24.18 -1.88 -8.64
CA ILE A 36 23.29 -1.97 -7.47
C ILE A 36 23.83 -1.12 -6.31
N ALA A 37 25.14 -1.18 -6.03
CA ALA A 37 25.75 -0.34 -5.00
C ALA A 37 25.62 1.15 -5.36
N GLU A 38 25.90 1.52 -6.61
CA GLU A 38 25.78 2.90 -7.10
C GLU A 38 24.35 3.45 -7.08
N MET A 39 23.30 2.60 -7.03
CA MET A 39 21.92 3.05 -6.85
C MET A 39 21.73 3.83 -5.54
N VAL A 40 22.51 3.53 -4.50
CA VAL A 40 22.47 4.26 -3.23
C VAL A 40 22.99 5.68 -3.41
N ASP A 41 24.07 5.87 -4.19
CA ASP A 41 24.64 7.18 -4.47
C ASP A 41 23.67 8.04 -5.28
N VAL A 42 22.98 7.43 -6.24
CA VAL A 42 21.91 8.09 -6.99
C VAL A 42 20.74 8.46 -6.05
N ALA A 43 20.31 7.55 -5.20
CA ALA A 43 19.26 7.83 -4.23
C ALA A 43 19.66 8.99 -3.30
N LYS A 44 20.91 9.05 -2.83
CA LYS A 44 21.44 10.14 -2.01
C LYS A 44 21.38 11.50 -2.72
N GLN A 45 21.63 11.56 -4.04
CA GLN A 45 21.50 12.80 -4.81
C GLN A 45 20.07 13.32 -4.85
N PHE A 46 19.07 12.42 -4.87
CA PHE A 46 17.64 12.80 -4.89
C PHE A 46 17.07 13.07 -3.50
N TYR A 47 17.48 12.30 -2.49
CA TYR A 47 16.89 12.36 -1.15
C TYR A 47 17.72 13.19 -0.16
N GLY A 48 18.98 13.54 -0.49
CA GLY A 48 19.83 14.42 0.29
C GLY A 48 19.83 14.08 1.78
N ASP A 49 19.51 15.07 2.60
CA ASP A 49 19.50 14.96 4.06
C ASP A 49 18.29 14.21 4.66
N SER A 50 17.48 13.54 3.81
CA SER A 50 16.32 12.76 4.29
C SER A 50 16.72 11.58 5.16
N PHE A 51 17.95 11.08 5.00
CA PHE A 51 18.57 10.04 5.81
C PHE A 51 19.96 10.49 6.26
N SER A 52 20.47 9.89 7.35
CA SER A 52 21.83 10.17 7.84
C SER A 52 22.88 9.60 6.86
N GLU A 53 24.07 10.19 6.88
CA GLU A 53 25.22 9.70 6.12
C GLU A 53 25.50 8.22 6.41
N GLU A 54 25.50 7.85 7.69
CA GLU A 54 25.66 6.47 8.15
C GLU A 54 24.62 5.51 7.55
N THR A 55 23.38 5.97 7.34
CA THR A 55 22.32 5.16 6.69
C THR A 55 22.68 4.88 5.23
N TYR A 56 23.17 5.88 4.48
CA TYR A 56 23.58 5.71 3.10
C TYR A 56 24.83 4.82 2.99
N GLU A 57 25.83 5.01 3.85
CA GLU A 57 27.04 4.18 3.89
C GLU A 57 26.70 2.71 4.21
N HIS A 58 25.82 2.48 5.20
CA HIS A 58 25.36 1.13 5.52
C HIS A 58 24.60 0.50 4.35
N ALA A 59 23.66 1.21 3.75
CA ALA A 59 22.92 0.73 2.58
C ALA A 59 23.84 0.40 1.41
N HIS A 60 24.85 1.26 1.13
CA HIS A 60 25.84 1.02 0.11
C HIS A 60 26.65 -0.25 0.39
N ALA A 61 27.15 -0.41 1.62
CA ALA A 61 27.92 -1.59 2.01
C ALA A 61 27.10 -2.89 1.88
N VAL A 62 25.85 -2.88 2.33
CA VAL A 62 24.93 -4.03 2.24
C VAL A 62 24.63 -4.39 0.78
N LEU A 63 24.44 -3.39 -0.10
CA LEU A 63 24.14 -3.64 -1.50
C LEU A 63 25.40 -3.96 -2.34
N ALA A 64 26.58 -3.55 -1.89
CA ALA A 64 27.84 -3.91 -2.51
C ALA A 64 28.24 -5.39 -2.23
N ASP A 65 27.74 -5.98 -1.15
CA ASP A 65 27.98 -7.39 -0.83
C ASP A 65 27.07 -8.30 -1.67
N PRO A 66 27.62 -9.12 -2.59
CA PRO A 66 26.84 -10.04 -3.43
C PRO A 66 26.15 -11.14 -2.64
N ASP A 67 26.63 -11.46 -1.44
CA ASP A 67 26.06 -12.47 -0.57
C ASP A 67 24.93 -11.92 0.30
N SER A 68 24.82 -10.62 0.42
CA SER A 68 23.70 -9.98 1.10
C SER A 68 22.36 -10.38 0.45
N LYS A 69 21.38 -10.71 1.29
CA LYS A 69 20.01 -11.01 0.80
C LYS A 69 19.38 -9.84 0.05
N TRP A 70 19.72 -8.60 0.42
CA TRP A 70 19.18 -7.40 -0.23
C TRP A 70 19.78 -7.20 -1.61
N SER A 71 21.06 -7.48 -1.76
CA SER A 71 21.70 -7.51 -3.07
C SER A 71 21.09 -8.62 -3.94
N LYS A 72 20.89 -9.82 -3.39
CA LYS A 72 20.21 -10.94 -4.06
C LYS A 72 18.78 -10.57 -4.47
N LEU A 73 18.00 -9.92 -3.58
CA LEU A 73 16.65 -9.45 -3.88
C LEU A 73 16.64 -8.47 -5.07
N ILE A 74 17.48 -7.44 -5.03
CA ILE A 74 17.56 -6.45 -6.11
C ILE A 74 18.04 -7.11 -7.41
N ASN A 75 19.02 -8.01 -7.33
CA ASN A 75 19.46 -8.78 -8.48
C ASN A 75 18.34 -9.60 -9.13
N CYS A 76 17.52 -10.27 -8.31
CA CYS A 76 16.33 -11.01 -8.78
C CYS A 76 15.36 -10.07 -9.49
N VAL A 77 14.99 -8.97 -8.85
CA VAL A 77 14.07 -7.98 -9.44
C VAL A 77 14.59 -7.50 -10.79
N LEU A 78 15.84 -7.04 -10.86
CA LEU A 78 16.44 -6.49 -12.09
C LEU A 78 16.63 -7.53 -13.19
N SER A 79 16.86 -8.80 -12.83
CA SER A 79 17.07 -9.88 -13.81
C SER A 79 15.79 -10.50 -14.35
N GLN A 80 14.73 -10.43 -13.59
CA GLN A 80 13.44 -11.05 -13.92
C GLN A 80 12.42 -10.08 -14.51
N THR A 81 12.66 -8.77 -14.37
CA THR A 81 11.72 -7.75 -14.83
C THR A 81 11.99 -7.40 -16.30
N ASP A 82 10.91 -7.31 -17.08
CA ASP A 82 10.97 -6.82 -18.46
C ASP A 82 11.57 -5.40 -18.52
N PRO A 83 12.43 -5.09 -19.49
CA PRO A 83 13.09 -3.78 -19.58
C PRO A 83 12.12 -2.59 -19.63
N ASN A 84 10.97 -2.70 -20.31
CA ASN A 84 9.98 -1.63 -20.37
C ASN A 84 9.29 -1.46 -19.00
N VAL A 85 8.96 -2.56 -18.32
CA VAL A 85 8.39 -2.54 -16.98
C VAL A 85 9.36 -1.93 -15.97
N ALA A 86 10.63 -2.34 -15.99
CA ALA A 86 11.68 -1.79 -15.12
C ALA A 86 11.88 -0.29 -15.34
N ARG A 87 12.01 0.14 -16.61
CA ARG A 87 12.15 1.53 -16.99
C ARG A 87 10.97 2.39 -16.56
N THR A 88 9.77 1.94 -16.86
CA THR A 88 8.53 2.68 -16.57
C THR A 88 8.31 2.78 -15.07
N THR A 89 8.54 1.70 -14.32
CA THR A 89 8.46 1.71 -12.85
C THR A 89 9.48 2.67 -12.24
N ALA A 90 10.74 2.66 -12.71
CA ALA A 90 11.76 3.60 -12.24
C ALA A 90 11.37 5.07 -12.46
N LEU A 91 10.75 5.38 -13.60
CA LEU A 91 10.27 6.73 -13.89
C LEU A 91 9.04 7.09 -13.07
N ASN A 92 8.02 6.23 -13.04
CA ASN A 92 6.73 6.56 -12.43
C ASN A 92 6.81 6.50 -10.91
N LEU A 93 7.37 5.43 -10.35
CA LEU A 93 7.49 5.29 -8.91
C LEU A 93 8.70 6.09 -8.37
N GLY A 94 9.88 5.94 -8.99
CA GLY A 94 11.10 6.62 -8.53
C GLY A 94 11.04 8.13 -8.74
N TYR A 95 10.93 8.58 -9.98
CA TYR A 95 10.99 10.01 -10.27
C TYR A 95 9.67 10.74 -9.97
N GLU A 96 8.52 10.25 -10.52
CA GLU A 96 7.26 10.98 -10.36
C GLU A 96 6.71 10.88 -8.93
N ALA A 97 6.55 9.67 -8.37
CA ALA A 97 5.91 9.52 -7.06
C ALA A 97 6.86 9.88 -5.91
N PHE A 98 8.05 9.26 -5.84
CA PHE A 98 8.95 9.46 -4.69
C PHE A 98 9.63 10.82 -4.70
N PHE A 99 10.13 11.29 -5.83
CA PHE A 99 10.89 12.54 -5.88
C PHE A 99 9.97 13.75 -6.10
N ARG A 100 9.40 13.88 -7.29
CA ARG A 100 8.62 15.06 -7.68
C ARG A 100 7.31 15.19 -6.93
N GLY A 101 6.55 14.09 -6.85
CA GLY A 101 5.25 14.05 -6.18
C GLY A 101 5.35 14.37 -4.70
N THR A 102 6.32 13.77 -4.00
CA THR A 102 6.53 14.03 -2.57
C THR A 102 6.80 15.51 -2.29
N LYS A 103 7.56 16.20 -3.15
CA LYS A 103 7.78 17.65 -3.03
C LYS A 103 6.46 18.43 -3.16
N THR A 104 5.70 18.15 -4.22
CA THR A 104 4.39 18.78 -4.47
C THR A 104 3.39 18.50 -3.33
N ILE A 105 3.37 17.27 -2.80
CA ILE A 105 2.54 16.89 -1.65
C ILE A 105 2.89 17.74 -0.42
N ARG A 106 4.17 17.92 -0.11
CA ARG A 106 4.62 18.73 1.04
C ARG A 106 4.18 20.20 0.90
N GLU A 107 4.36 20.79 -0.28
CA GLU A 107 3.92 22.15 -0.59
C GLU A 107 2.39 22.29 -0.45
N ASN A 108 1.63 21.34 -0.99
CA ASN A 108 0.18 21.36 -0.95
C ASN A 108 -0.38 21.12 0.47
N ARG A 109 0.26 20.32 1.31
CA ARG A 109 -0.12 20.18 2.74
C ARG A 109 -0.08 21.50 3.48
N VAL A 110 0.98 22.29 3.28
CA VAL A 110 1.11 23.63 3.85
C VAL A 110 0.07 24.59 3.28
N LYS A 111 -0.08 24.61 1.95
CA LYS A 111 -0.99 25.49 1.23
C LYS A 111 -2.46 25.28 1.63
N TYR A 112 -2.91 24.03 1.67
CA TYR A 112 -4.30 23.67 1.88
C TYR A 112 -4.65 23.32 3.33
N ARG A 113 -3.64 23.20 4.22
CA ARG A 113 -3.80 22.89 5.65
C ARG A 113 -4.61 21.63 5.91
N CYS A 114 -4.38 20.60 5.12
CA CYS A 114 -4.97 19.28 5.26
C CYS A 114 -3.96 18.20 4.88
N ASN A 115 -4.30 16.96 5.16
CA ASN A 115 -3.54 15.82 4.64
C ASN A 115 -3.61 15.80 3.12
N ILE A 116 -2.49 15.51 2.45
CA ILE A 116 -2.42 15.19 1.03
C ILE A 116 -1.72 13.84 0.93
N PRO A 117 -2.36 12.81 0.37
CA PRO A 117 -1.84 11.45 0.38
C PRO A 117 -0.69 11.27 -0.60
N TRP A 118 0.10 10.22 -0.38
CA TRP A 118 1.11 9.75 -1.31
C TRP A 118 0.55 8.76 -2.33
N LEU A 119 -0.50 8.03 -1.97
CA LEU A 119 -1.26 7.16 -2.84
C LEU A 119 -2.76 7.29 -2.61
N ILE A 120 -3.55 7.00 -3.64
CA ILE A 120 -5.00 6.85 -3.55
C ILE A 120 -5.34 5.40 -3.88
N LEU A 121 -6.14 4.77 -3.01
CA LEU A 121 -6.70 3.46 -3.22
C LEU A 121 -8.14 3.62 -3.70
N PHE A 122 -8.56 2.91 -4.74
CA PHE A 122 -9.96 2.97 -5.18
C PHE A 122 -10.45 1.65 -5.78
N ASP A 123 -11.78 1.46 -5.76
CA ASP A 123 -12.46 0.27 -6.21
C ASP A 123 -13.09 0.50 -7.59
N PRO A 124 -12.53 -0.01 -8.69
CA PRO A 124 -13.18 0.07 -9.99
C PRO A 124 -14.58 -0.57 -10.02
N THR A 125 -14.79 -1.56 -9.16
CA THR A 125 -16.04 -2.34 -9.07
C THR A 125 -16.17 -3.02 -7.71
N SER A 126 -17.40 -3.21 -7.24
CA SER A 126 -17.70 -4.13 -6.13
C SER A 126 -17.98 -5.57 -6.60
N ALA A 127 -18.10 -5.81 -7.91
CA ALA A 127 -18.30 -7.15 -8.44
C ALA A 127 -17.07 -8.02 -8.18
N CYS A 128 -17.28 -9.23 -7.69
CA CYS A 128 -16.25 -10.23 -7.47
C CYS A 128 -16.74 -11.59 -7.95
N ASN A 129 -15.81 -12.38 -8.48
CA ASN A 129 -16.07 -13.77 -8.88
C ASN A 129 -15.79 -14.77 -7.77
N MET A 130 -15.55 -14.29 -6.54
CA MET A 130 -15.27 -15.11 -5.36
C MET A 130 -16.07 -14.64 -4.14
N HIS A 131 -16.17 -15.53 -3.10
CA HIS A 131 -16.85 -15.28 -1.83
C HIS A 131 -15.94 -15.72 -0.68
N CYS A 132 -14.92 -14.93 -0.39
CA CYS A 132 -13.92 -15.27 0.63
C CYS A 132 -14.49 -15.08 2.04
N VAL A 133 -14.16 -16.00 2.96
CA VAL A 133 -14.58 -15.91 4.36
C VAL A 133 -13.99 -14.65 5.01
N GLY A 134 -14.84 -13.82 5.60
CA GLY A 134 -14.45 -12.57 6.24
C GLY A 134 -13.85 -11.54 5.28
N CYS A 135 -14.39 -11.44 4.08
CA CYS A 135 -13.98 -10.42 3.11
C CYS A 135 -14.46 -9.04 3.57
N TRP A 136 -13.53 -8.10 3.75
CA TRP A 136 -13.85 -6.72 4.16
C TRP A 136 -14.73 -5.98 3.15
N ALA A 137 -14.67 -6.32 1.85
CA ALA A 137 -15.46 -5.70 0.81
C ALA A 137 -16.83 -6.38 0.57
N GLY A 138 -17.18 -7.41 1.35
CA GLY A 138 -18.43 -8.18 1.17
C GLY A 138 -19.69 -7.33 1.32
N GLU A 139 -19.67 -6.37 2.23
CA GLU A 139 -20.80 -5.53 2.59
C GLU A 139 -21.12 -4.42 1.56
N TYR A 140 -20.22 -4.12 0.63
CA TYR A 140 -20.51 -3.16 -0.45
C TYR A 140 -21.51 -3.70 -1.49
N GLY A 141 -21.80 -5.00 -1.48
CA GLY A 141 -22.58 -5.64 -2.53
C GLY A 141 -21.78 -5.85 -3.81
N HIS A 142 -22.41 -6.38 -4.86
CA HIS A 142 -21.70 -6.79 -6.09
C HIS A 142 -22.17 -6.02 -7.34
N LYS A 143 -22.76 -4.83 -7.19
CA LYS A 143 -23.45 -4.12 -8.28
C LYS A 143 -22.86 -2.77 -8.66
N ASN A 144 -22.00 -2.20 -7.79
CA ASN A 144 -21.50 -0.85 -8.00
C ASN A 144 -20.23 -0.83 -8.83
N ASN A 145 -20.09 0.21 -9.63
CA ASN A 145 -18.93 0.44 -10.46
C ASN A 145 -18.67 1.93 -10.55
N LEU A 146 -17.41 2.33 -10.38
CA LEU A 146 -16.98 3.65 -10.84
C LEU A 146 -17.02 3.69 -12.37
N SER A 147 -17.49 4.79 -12.94
CA SER A 147 -17.36 5.02 -14.37
C SER A 147 -15.89 5.19 -14.76
N PHE A 148 -15.56 5.07 -16.03
CA PHE A 148 -14.22 5.40 -16.51
C PHE A 148 -13.87 6.86 -16.21
N GLU A 149 -14.85 7.74 -16.36
CA GLU A 149 -14.75 9.18 -16.11
C GLU A 149 -14.44 9.47 -14.63
N ASP A 150 -15.02 8.71 -13.68
CA ASP A 150 -14.70 8.82 -12.25
C ASP A 150 -13.27 8.39 -11.96
N MET A 151 -12.84 7.25 -12.50
CA MET A 151 -11.47 6.78 -12.35
C MET A 151 -10.45 7.77 -12.97
N ASP A 152 -10.75 8.32 -14.12
CA ASP A 152 -9.96 9.37 -14.78
C ASP A 152 -9.88 10.66 -13.96
N LYS A 153 -11.00 11.08 -13.36
CA LYS A 153 -11.07 12.22 -12.46
C LYS A 153 -10.18 12.01 -11.24
N ILE A 154 -10.28 10.84 -10.58
CA ILE A 154 -9.46 10.49 -9.42
C ILE A 154 -7.96 10.64 -9.75
N VAL A 155 -7.52 10.08 -10.88
CA VAL A 155 -6.11 10.14 -11.28
C VAL A 155 -5.70 11.55 -11.68
N THR A 156 -6.53 12.27 -12.44
CA THR A 156 -6.24 13.63 -12.91
C THR A 156 -6.12 14.61 -11.76
N GLU A 157 -7.06 14.61 -10.82
CA GLU A 157 -7.06 15.49 -9.67
C GLU A 157 -5.98 15.11 -8.65
N GLY A 158 -5.74 13.80 -8.46
CA GLY A 158 -4.66 13.32 -7.61
C GLY A 158 -3.28 13.77 -8.10
N LYS A 159 -3.02 13.70 -9.41
CA LYS A 159 -1.78 14.22 -10.04
C LYS A 159 -1.59 15.71 -9.78
N ALA A 160 -2.66 16.49 -9.83
CA ALA A 160 -2.59 17.93 -9.52
C ALA A 160 -2.17 18.19 -8.07
N LEU A 161 -2.42 17.25 -7.15
CA LEU A 161 -1.97 17.30 -5.75
C LEU A 161 -0.59 16.69 -5.52
N GLY A 162 -0.02 15.99 -6.51
CA GLY A 162 1.30 15.34 -6.44
C GLY A 162 1.23 13.82 -6.28
N VAL A 163 0.05 13.20 -6.42
CA VAL A 163 -0.12 11.75 -6.28
C VAL A 163 0.17 11.06 -7.61
N TYR A 164 1.12 10.13 -7.62
CA TYR A 164 1.55 9.37 -8.80
C TYR A 164 1.56 7.86 -8.58
N LEU A 165 1.04 7.40 -7.43
CA LEU A 165 0.79 5.99 -7.16
C LEU A 165 -0.71 5.80 -6.88
N TYR A 166 -1.33 4.86 -7.59
CA TYR A 166 -2.72 4.48 -7.40
C TYR A 166 -2.78 2.98 -7.16
N MET A 167 -3.55 2.59 -6.15
CA MET A 167 -3.82 1.19 -5.88
C MET A 167 -5.28 0.87 -6.20
N LEU A 168 -5.54 -0.26 -6.83
CA LEU A 168 -6.87 -0.71 -7.20
C LEU A 168 -7.21 -1.95 -6.38
N THR A 169 -8.41 -1.93 -5.79
CA THR A 169 -8.97 -3.05 -5.04
C THR A 169 -10.48 -3.14 -5.26
N GLY A 170 -11.30 -3.51 -4.29
CA GLY A 170 -12.74 -3.60 -4.39
C GLY A 170 -13.25 -5.02 -4.28
N GLY A 171 -14.13 -5.40 -5.20
CA GLY A 171 -14.46 -6.79 -5.45
C GLY A 171 -13.25 -7.48 -6.10
N GLU A 172 -13.33 -7.75 -7.40
CA GLU A 172 -12.15 -8.14 -8.17
C GLU A 172 -11.90 -7.10 -9.27
N PRO A 173 -10.84 -6.29 -9.18
CA PRO A 173 -10.56 -5.22 -10.15
C PRO A 173 -10.44 -5.72 -11.59
N LEU A 174 -9.92 -6.93 -11.79
CA LEU A 174 -9.70 -7.49 -13.12
C LEU A 174 -11.00 -7.91 -13.84
N VAL A 175 -12.16 -7.82 -13.19
CA VAL A 175 -13.45 -7.82 -13.90
C VAL A 175 -13.54 -6.63 -14.87
N ARG A 176 -12.82 -5.54 -14.58
CA ARG A 176 -12.76 -4.30 -15.36
C ARG A 176 -11.43 -4.14 -16.13
N LYS A 177 -10.78 -5.25 -16.57
CA LYS A 177 -9.48 -5.23 -17.28
C LYS A 177 -9.40 -4.15 -18.38
N ALA A 178 -10.42 -4.05 -19.21
CA ALA A 178 -10.42 -3.12 -20.35
C ALA A 178 -10.34 -1.65 -19.90
N ASP A 179 -11.08 -1.28 -18.88
CA ASP A 179 -11.05 0.08 -18.34
C ASP A 179 -9.73 0.37 -17.61
N ILE A 180 -9.19 -0.61 -16.89
CA ILE A 180 -7.90 -0.50 -16.20
C ILE A 180 -6.77 -0.30 -17.21
N LEU A 181 -6.72 -1.08 -18.29
CA LEU A 181 -5.73 -0.93 -19.35
C LEU A 181 -5.85 0.44 -20.05
N ARG A 182 -7.08 0.88 -20.35
CA ARG A 182 -7.35 2.20 -20.92
C ARG A 182 -6.92 3.34 -19.97
N LEU A 183 -7.14 3.18 -18.66
CA LEU A 183 -6.73 4.15 -17.65
C LEU A 183 -5.20 4.23 -17.55
N ALA A 184 -4.53 3.07 -17.52
CA ALA A 184 -3.06 2.98 -17.48
C ALA A 184 -2.41 3.55 -18.76
N GLU A 185 -2.99 3.34 -19.91
CA GLU A 185 -2.54 3.94 -21.17
C GLU A 185 -2.68 5.46 -21.16
N LYS A 186 -3.85 5.97 -20.71
CA LYS A 186 -4.11 7.41 -20.62
C LYS A 186 -3.18 8.12 -19.65
N HIS A 187 -2.87 7.48 -18.51
CA HIS A 187 -2.02 7.99 -17.46
C HIS A 187 -0.69 7.24 -17.38
N SER A 188 0.06 7.23 -18.48
CA SER A 188 1.33 6.51 -18.60
C SER A 188 2.45 7.04 -17.67
N ASP A 189 2.22 8.18 -17.01
CA ASP A 189 3.14 8.84 -16.09
C ASP A 189 2.86 8.51 -14.61
N VAL A 190 1.89 7.65 -14.30
CA VAL A 190 1.62 7.15 -12.96
C VAL A 190 1.85 5.64 -12.85
N GLN A 191 2.07 5.15 -11.64
CA GLN A 191 2.16 3.73 -11.33
C GLN A 191 0.83 3.24 -10.78
N PHE A 192 0.33 2.13 -11.32
CA PHE A 192 -0.81 1.39 -10.79
C PHE A 192 -0.34 0.12 -10.09
N ALA A 193 -0.95 -0.20 -8.95
CA ALA A 193 -0.74 -1.46 -8.23
C ALA A 193 -2.12 -2.10 -7.99
N ILE A 194 -2.32 -3.34 -8.42
CA ILE A 194 -3.64 -3.98 -8.42
C ILE A 194 -3.65 -5.13 -7.41
N TYR A 195 -4.51 -5.02 -6.39
CA TYR A 195 -4.84 -6.14 -5.54
C TYR A 195 -5.83 -7.05 -6.27
N THR A 196 -5.49 -8.31 -6.44
CA THR A 196 -6.32 -9.24 -7.21
C THR A 196 -6.32 -10.64 -6.60
N ASN A 197 -7.45 -11.33 -6.76
CA ASN A 197 -7.55 -12.76 -6.48
C ASN A 197 -6.82 -13.62 -7.53
N SER A 198 -6.24 -13.02 -8.56
CA SER A 198 -5.39 -13.63 -9.58
C SER A 198 -6.10 -14.51 -10.61
N THR A 199 -7.35 -14.89 -10.38
CA THR A 199 -8.07 -15.88 -11.22
C THR A 199 -8.33 -15.39 -12.66
N LEU A 200 -8.23 -14.09 -12.90
CA LEU A 200 -8.49 -13.47 -14.20
C LEU A 200 -7.20 -13.05 -14.92
N ILE A 201 -6.02 -13.37 -14.41
CA ILE A 201 -4.74 -13.11 -15.11
C ILE A 201 -4.58 -14.17 -16.21
N ASP A 202 -4.41 -13.69 -17.45
CA ASP A 202 -4.24 -14.52 -18.64
C ASP A 202 -3.13 -13.97 -19.55
N GLU A 203 -2.66 -14.77 -20.48
CA GLU A 203 -1.58 -14.44 -21.41
C GLU A 203 -1.82 -13.12 -22.19
N PRO A 204 -2.99 -12.89 -22.85
CA PRO A 204 -3.23 -11.66 -23.59
C PRO A 204 -3.22 -10.41 -22.70
N PHE A 205 -3.62 -10.53 -21.44
CA PHE A 205 -3.58 -9.44 -20.48
C PHE A 205 -2.14 -9.12 -20.08
N CYS A 206 -1.31 -10.15 -19.80
CA CYS A 206 0.11 -9.98 -19.49
C CYS A 206 0.86 -9.25 -20.61
N GLU A 207 0.62 -9.61 -21.87
CA GLU A 207 1.25 -8.92 -23.02
C GLU A 207 0.93 -7.42 -23.04
N GLN A 208 -0.32 -7.04 -22.74
CA GLN A 208 -0.72 -5.63 -22.68
C GLN A 208 -0.10 -4.90 -21.49
N VAL A 209 -0.04 -5.56 -20.33
CA VAL A 209 0.60 -5.02 -19.12
C VAL A 209 2.08 -4.74 -19.37
N VAL A 210 2.81 -5.65 -20.00
CA VAL A 210 4.23 -5.44 -20.37
C VAL A 210 4.37 -4.26 -21.32
N LYS A 211 3.50 -4.15 -22.33
CA LYS A 211 3.52 -3.02 -23.28
C LYS A 211 3.31 -1.67 -22.59
N LEU A 212 2.41 -1.58 -21.61
CA LEU A 212 2.16 -0.37 -20.84
C LEU A 212 3.27 -0.09 -19.83
N GLY A 213 3.75 -1.11 -19.12
CA GLY A 213 4.87 -1.06 -18.18
C GLY A 213 4.58 -0.42 -16.84
N ASN A 214 3.39 0.16 -16.62
CA ASN A 214 3.04 0.93 -15.43
C ASN A 214 2.01 0.24 -14.51
N ILE A 215 1.87 -1.09 -14.61
CA ILE A 215 0.99 -1.90 -13.78
C ILE A 215 1.82 -2.95 -13.03
N ALA A 216 1.65 -3.03 -11.73
CA ALA A 216 2.18 -4.08 -10.86
C ALA A 216 1.04 -4.78 -10.10
N PHE A 217 1.28 -5.96 -9.55
CA PHE A 217 0.23 -6.75 -8.90
C PHE A 217 0.56 -7.10 -7.46
N MET A 218 -0.50 -7.20 -6.63
CA MET A 218 -0.52 -7.74 -5.28
C MET A 218 -1.42 -8.95 -5.27
N LEU A 219 -0.84 -10.15 -5.38
CA LEU A 219 -1.60 -11.39 -5.51
C LEU A 219 -2.06 -11.87 -4.14
N SER A 220 -3.36 -12.12 -4.02
CA SER A 220 -3.95 -12.59 -2.78
C SER A 220 -3.64 -14.05 -2.52
N ILE A 221 -2.95 -14.37 -1.41
CA ILE A 221 -2.58 -15.74 -1.03
C ILE A 221 -2.53 -15.89 0.49
N GLU A 222 -2.93 -17.07 1.02
CA GLU A 222 -3.14 -17.29 2.46
C GLU A 222 -2.35 -18.49 3.01
N GLY A 223 -1.14 -18.72 2.50
CA GLY A 223 -0.24 -19.77 2.99
C GLY A 223 -0.25 -21.06 2.16
N THR A 224 -0.56 -22.19 2.77
CA THR A 224 -0.60 -23.50 2.11
C THR A 224 -1.85 -23.69 1.25
N PRO A 225 -1.92 -24.70 0.37
CA PRO A 225 -3.16 -24.99 -0.36
C PRO A 225 -4.38 -25.11 0.55
N SER A 226 -4.24 -25.80 1.68
CA SER A 226 -5.36 -26.01 2.62
C SER A 226 -5.79 -24.73 3.33
N THR A 227 -4.85 -23.91 3.83
CA THR A 227 -5.20 -22.64 4.51
C THR A 227 -5.71 -21.59 3.53
N ASN A 228 -5.18 -21.58 2.31
CA ASN A 228 -5.62 -20.69 1.26
C ASN A 228 -7.05 -21.00 0.81
N ASP A 229 -7.29 -22.26 0.43
CA ASP A 229 -8.58 -22.66 -0.14
C ASP A 229 -9.68 -22.70 0.92
N ALA A 230 -9.36 -22.96 2.19
CA ALA A 230 -10.31 -22.82 3.30
C ALA A 230 -10.91 -21.42 3.42
N ARG A 231 -10.13 -20.37 3.14
CA ARG A 231 -10.62 -18.97 3.20
C ARG A 231 -11.17 -18.48 1.86
N ARG A 232 -10.53 -18.86 0.75
CA ARG A 232 -10.81 -18.25 -0.57
C ARG A 232 -11.65 -19.12 -1.48
N GLY A 233 -11.79 -20.39 -1.17
CA GLY A 233 -12.51 -21.37 -1.98
C GLY A 233 -11.59 -22.35 -2.70
N GLU A 234 -12.11 -23.53 -2.97
CA GLU A 234 -11.37 -24.65 -3.58
C GLU A 234 -10.78 -24.26 -4.95
N GLY A 235 -9.51 -24.62 -5.16
CA GLY A 235 -8.78 -24.37 -6.41
C GLY A 235 -8.16 -22.98 -6.53
N HIS A 236 -8.43 -22.06 -5.60
CA HIS A 236 -7.84 -20.71 -5.65
C HIS A 236 -6.31 -20.74 -5.54
N TYR A 237 -5.75 -21.59 -4.69
CA TYR A 237 -4.29 -21.73 -4.58
C TYR A 237 -3.63 -22.06 -5.92
N ALA A 238 -4.20 -23.02 -6.66
CA ALA A 238 -3.68 -23.38 -7.98
C ALA A 238 -3.76 -22.25 -8.98
N ALA A 239 -4.84 -21.44 -8.95
CA ALA A 239 -5.00 -20.28 -9.80
C ALA A 239 -3.94 -19.19 -9.51
N VAL A 240 -3.65 -18.92 -8.24
CA VAL A 240 -2.60 -17.97 -7.84
C VAL A 240 -1.21 -18.47 -8.28
N MET A 241 -0.91 -19.74 -8.11
CA MET A 241 0.37 -20.33 -8.55
C MET A 241 0.54 -20.19 -10.08
N HIS A 242 -0.51 -20.44 -10.85
CA HIS A 242 -0.50 -20.24 -12.29
C HIS A 242 -0.30 -18.76 -12.68
N ALA A 243 -0.99 -17.85 -12.01
CA ALA A 243 -0.82 -16.41 -12.24
C ALA A 243 0.61 -15.93 -11.95
N MET A 244 1.23 -16.42 -10.86
CA MET A 244 2.64 -16.13 -10.56
C MET A 244 3.57 -16.61 -11.67
N ASP A 245 3.34 -17.81 -12.21
CA ASP A 245 4.14 -18.35 -13.32
C ASP A 245 3.99 -17.49 -14.59
N LEU A 246 2.78 -17.04 -14.92
CA LEU A 246 2.54 -16.15 -16.06
C LEU A 246 3.23 -14.80 -15.87
N LEU A 247 3.03 -14.16 -14.72
CA LEU A 247 3.64 -12.84 -14.45
C LEU A 247 5.16 -12.91 -14.47
N LYS A 248 5.74 -13.96 -13.89
CA LYS A 248 7.19 -14.20 -13.92
C LYS A 248 7.70 -14.42 -15.34
N ALA A 249 7.00 -15.23 -16.15
CA ALA A 249 7.39 -15.51 -17.54
C ALA A 249 7.39 -14.23 -18.40
N HIS A 250 6.48 -13.28 -18.13
CA HIS A 250 6.40 -11.99 -18.81
C HIS A 250 7.27 -10.89 -18.20
N GLY A 251 7.98 -11.16 -17.10
CA GLY A 251 8.80 -10.15 -16.43
C GLY A 251 7.98 -9.00 -15.80
N ILE A 252 6.76 -9.28 -15.38
CA ILE A 252 5.88 -8.29 -14.72
C ILE A 252 6.18 -8.26 -13.23
N LEU A 253 6.27 -7.08 -12.64
CA LEU A 253 6.49 -6.91 -11.20
C LEU A 253 5.24 -7.28 -10.41
N PHE A 254 5.42 -8.14 -9.40
CA PHE A 254 4.35 -8.48 -8.46
C PHE A 254 4.88 -8.81 -7.08
N GLY A 255 4.02 -8.64 -6.11
CA GLY A 255 4.17 -9.09 -4.74
C GLY A 255 2.91 -9.83 -4.30
N THR A 256 2.77 -10.04 -3.00
CA THR A 256 1.63 -10.73 -2.43
C THR A 256 0.86 -9.87 -1.44
N SER A 257 -0.43 -10.14 -1.33
CA SER A 257 -1.33 -9.61 -0.31
C SER A 257 -1.80 -10.77 0.56
N ILE A 258 -1.46 -10.74 1.84
CA ILE A 258 -1.64 -11.84 2.77
C ILE A 258 -2.46 -11.34 3.95
N CYS A 259 -3.68 -11.83 4.10
CA CYS A 259 -4.46 -11.60 5.30
C CYS A 259 -4.12 -12.68 6.34
N TYR A 260 -3.39 -12.32 7.39
CA TYR A 260 -3.12 -13.27 8.45
C TYR A 260 -4.24 -13.26 9.51
N THR A 261 -4.61 -14.46 9.88
CA THR A 261 -5.67 -14.76 10.84
C THR A 261 -5.10 -15.59 11.98
N ARG A 262 -5.93 -15.86 12.98
CA ARG A 262 -5.59 -16.80 14.06
C ARG A 262 -5.20 -18.19 13.53
N ASP A 263 -5.80 -18.62 12.42
CA ASP A 263 -5.73 -19.99 11.94
C ASP A 263 -4.62 -20.23 10.91
N ASN A 264 -4.19 -19.20 10.18
CA ASN A 264 -3.19 -19.35 9.11
C ASN A 264 -1.81 -18.75 9.44
N LEU A 265 -1.63 -18.14 10.60
CA LEU A 265 -0.42 -17.39 10.97
C LEU A 265 0.86 -18.22 10.76
N GLU A 266 0.91 -19.45 11.22
CA GLU A 266 2.08 -20.34 11.06
C GLU A 266 2.38 -20.61 9.59
N ALA A 267 1.35 -20.87 8.79
CA ALA A 267 1.49 -21.15 7.37
C ALA A 267 2.09 -19.96 6.62
N VAL A 268 1.52 -18.74 6.82
CA VAL A 268 1.93 -17.52 6.09
C VAL A 268 3.24 -16.92 6.58
N THR A 269 3.77 -17.37 7.72
CA THR A 269 5.04 -16.88 8.28
C THR A 269 6.18 -17.91 8.19
N SER A 270 5.92 -19.11 7.67
CA SER A 270 6.93 -20.15 7.56
C SER A 270 8.02 -19.80 6.53
N ASP A 271 9.26 -20.22 6.80
CA ASP A 271 10.37 -20.09 5.84
C ASP A 271 10.06 -20.77 4.50
N HIS A 272 9.40 -21.93 4.56
CA HIS A 272 9.00 -22.66 3.36
C HIS A 272 8.08 -21.83 2.46
N PHE A 273 7.05 -21.22 3.03
CA PHE A 273 6.13 -20.37 2.28
C PHE A 273 6.83 -19.16 1.64
N MET A 274 7.69 -18.48 2.39
CA MET A 274 8.40 -17.32 1.88
C MET A 274 9.41 -17.67 0.78
N ARG A 275 10.15 -18.79 0.93
CA ARG A 275 11.05 -19.27 -0.12
C ARG A 275 10.28 -19.66 -1.37
N MET A 276 9.14 -20.33 -1.22
CA MET A 276 8.25 -20.65 -2.35
C MET A 276 7.80 -19.37 -3.07
N LEU A 277 7.42 -18.31 -2.34
CA LEU A 277 7.07 -17.01 -2.96
C LEU A 277 8.25 -16.41 -3.75
N CYS A 278 9.47 -16.44 -3.19
CA CYS A 278 10.67 -15.99 -3.89
C CYS A 278 10.92 -16.81 -5.16
N ASP A 279 10.81 -18.15 -5.07
CA ASP A 279 11.00 -19.06 -6.21
C ASP A 279 9.98 -18.79 -7.32
N LYS A 280 8.77 -18.41 -6.95
CA LYS A 280 7.70 -17.99 -7.88
C LYS A 280 7.90 -16.57 -8.45
N GLY A 281 8.83 -15.77 -7.91
CA GLY A 281 9.13 -14.43 -8.40
C GLY A 281 8.46 -13.30 -7.62
N ALA A 282 7.78 -13.59 -6.51
CA ALA A 282 7.30 -12.55 -5.61
C ALA A 282 8.44 -12.05 -4.71
N HIS A 283 8.71 -10.76 -4.73
CA HIS A 283 9.85 -10.18 -4.02
C HIS A 283 9.46 -9.40 -2.77
N PHE A 284 8.18 -9.10 -2.59
CA PHE A 284 7.64 -8.40 -1.43
C PHE A 284 6.22 -8.87 -1.14
N GLY A 285 5.76 -8.63 0.10
CA GLY A 285 4.41 -8.97 0.50
C GLY A 285 3.87 -8.02 1.54
N PHE A 286 2.60 -7.65 1.37
CA PHE A 286 1.83 -6.95 2.37
C PHE A 286 1.10 -7.95 3.25
N TYR A 287 1.38 -7.91 4.55
CA TYR A 287 0.66 -8.65 5.57
C TYR A 287 -0.39 -7.73 6.20
N PHE A 288 -1.64 -8.16 6.14
CA PHE A 288 -2.76 -7.49 6.77
C PHE A 288 -3.30 -8.33 7.92
N HIS A 289 -3.38 -7.76 9.08
CA HIS A 289 -4.16 -8.32 10.18
C HIS A 289 -5.61 -8.46 9.74
N TYR A 290 -6.26 -9.59 10.06
CA TYR A 290 -7.70 -9.71 9.81
C TYR A 290 -8.47 -8.61 10.56
N MET A 291 -9.26 -7.85 9.82
CA MET A 291 -10.04 -6.72 10.33
C MET A 291 -11.53 -7.10 10.38
N PRO A 292 -12.19 -6.95 11.54
CA PRO A 292 -13.58 -7.40 11.72
C PRO A 292 -14.59 -6.36 11.20
N VAL A 293 -14.51 -6.04 9.89
CA VAL A 293 -15.34 -5.04 9.22
C VAL A 293 -16.61 -5.68 8.69
N GLY A 294 -17.75 -4.99 8.87
CA GLY A 294 -19.06 -5.43 8.43
C GLY A 294 -19.82 -6.28 9.47
N ASN A 295 -21.14 -6.37 9.31
CA ASN A 295 -22.00 -7.14 10.22
C ASN A 295 -21.74 -8.65 10.16
N GLU A 296 -21.29 -9.16 9.00
CA GLU A 296 -20.95 -10.58 8.78
C GLU A 296 -19.47 -10.89 9.11
N ALA A 297 -18.79 -9.98 9.78
CA ALA A 297 -17.40 -10.20 10.18
C ALA A 297 -17.28 -11.36 11.18
N ALA A 298 -16.14 -12.05 11.14
CA ALA A 298 -15.78 -13.17 11.99
C ALA A 298 -14.67 -12.77 13.01
N PRO A 299 -14.98 -12.09 14.13
CA PRO A 299 -13.98 -11.60 15.08
C PRO A 299 -13.06 -12.69 15.65
N GLU A 300 -13.53 -13.95 15.65
CA GLU A 300 -12.75 -15.12 16.05
C GLU A 300 -11.54 -15.38 15.15
N LEU A 301 -11.51 -14.84 13.93
CA LEU A 301 -10.35 -14.92 13.03
C LEU A 301 -9.26 -13.92 13.40
N MET A 302 -9.52 -12.94 14.26
CA MET A 302 -8.47 -12.00 14.70
C MET A 302 -7.36 -12.75 15.43
N PRO A 303 -6.08 -12.51 15.09
CA PRO A 303 -4.95 -13.05 15.82
C PRO A 303 -5.00 -12.67 17.30
N THR A 304 -4.59 -13.55 18.18
CA THR A 304 -4.40 -13.22 19.60
C THR A 304 -3.27 -12.19 19.79
N PRO A 305 -3.20 -11.48 20.92
CA PRO A 305 -2.07 -10.59 21.22
C PRO A 305 -0.71 -11.29 21.15
N ALA A 306 -0.62 -12.55 21.59
CA ALA A 306 0.61 -13.35 21.48
C ALA A 306 0.99 -13.64 20.01
N GLN A 307 0.00 -13.96 19.17
CA GLN A 307 0.21 -14.18 17.73
C GLN A 307 0.61 -12.87 17.02
N ARG A 308 0.02 -11.75 17.40
CA ARG A 308 0.40 -10.44 16.86
C ARG A 308 1.82 -10.04 17.28
N LYS A 309 2.23 -10.30 18.54
CA LYS A 309 3.61 -10.13 18.99
C LYS A 309 4.57 -10.98 18.17
N TYR A 310 4.24 -12.27 17.99
CA TYR A 310 5.02 -13.17 17.15
C TYR A 310 5.16 -12.64 15.71
N MET A 311 4.07 -12.16 15.10
CA MET A 311 4.09 -11.58 13.75
C MET A 311 5.05 -10.40 13.67
N LEU A 312 4.98 -9.47 14.61
CA LEU A 312 5.87 -8.31 14.68
C LEU A 312 7.34 -8.72 14.80
N GLU A 313 7.65 -9.67 15.69
CA GLU A 313 9.01 -10.19 15.87
C GLU A 313 9.50 -10.92 14.62
N ARG A 314 8.62 -11.70 13.98
CA ARG A 314 8.91 -12.44 12.76
C ARG A 314 9.22 -11.52 11.58
N ILE A 315 8.43 -10.47 11.36
CA ILE A 315 8.68 -9.49 10.30
C ILE A 315 10.01 -8.75 10.54
N ARG A 316 10.30 -8.38 11.79
CA ARG A 316 11.59 -7.77 12.15
C ARG A 316 12.76 -8.70 11.87
N TYR A 317 12.63 -9.98 12.23
CA TYR A 317 13.65 -11.01 11.93
C TYR A 317 13.86 -11.12 10.41
N LEU A 318 12.80 -11.25 9.64
CA LEU A 318 12.88 -11.38 8.19
C LEU A 318 13.52 -10.18 7.50
N ARG A 319 13.33 -8.97 8.04
CA ARG A 319 14.00 -7.77 7.55
C ARG A 319 15.44 -7.62 8.02
N SER A 320 15.82 -8.28 9.10
CA SER A 320 17.19 -8.20 9.64
C SER A 320 18.18 -9.02 8.79
N GLU A 321 19.47 -8.76 8.95
CA GLU A 321 20.55 -9.52 8.31
C GLU A 321 20.69 -10.97 8.82
N LYS A 322 19.95 -11.33 9.88
CA LYS A 322 19.93 -12.69 10.44
C LYS A 322 19.14 -13.67 9.54
N SER A 323 18.25 -13.16 8.71
CA SER A 323 17.48 -13.94 7.74
C SER A 323 18.20 -13.93 6.39
N ASP A 324 18.30 -15.07 5.74
CA ASP A 324 18.84 -15.22 4.39
C ASP A 324 17.78 -15.19 3.27
N ILE A 325 16.50 -15.05 3.64
CA ILE A 325 15.37 -15.05 2.70
C ILE A 325 15.29 -13.70 1.98
N PRO A 326 15.45 -13.64 0.65
CA PRO A 326 15.43 -12.40 -0.13
C PRO A 326 14.00 -11.95 -0.44
N PHE A 327 13.23 -11.69 0.61
CA PHE A 327 11.84 -11.26 0.57
C PHE A 327 11.64 -10.03 1.46
N TYR A 328 10.91 -9.03 0.98
CA TYR A 328 10.60 -7.83 1.76
C TYR A 328 9.16 -7.86 2.28
N PRO A 329 8.92 -8.31 3.51
CA PRO A 329 7.59 -8.31 4.11
C PRO A 329 7.27 -6.92 4.68
N MET A 330 6.03 -6.45 4.49
CA MET A 330 5.47 -5.25 5.10
C MET A 330 4.27 -5.66 5.95
N ASP A 331 4.19 -5.17 7.19
CA ASP A 331 3.08 -5.45 8.10
C ASP A 331 2.26 -4.19 8.31
N PHE A 332 1.11 -4.12 7.67
CA PHE A 332 0.30 -2.92 7.62
C PHE A 332 -0.08 -2.38 9.00
N GLN A 333 -0.39 -3.25 9.97
CA GLN A 333 -0.79 -2.85 11.31
C GLN A 333 0.41 -2.59 12.24
N ASN A 334 1.49 -3.37 12.13
CA ASN A 334 2.60 -3.30 13.06
C ASN A 334 3.74 -2.37 12.60
N ASP A 335 3.74 -1.94 11.34
CA ASP A 335 4.73 -0.98 10.81
C ASP A 335 4.44 0.48 11.20
N GLY A 336 3.42 0.74 12.01
CA GLY A 336 3.09 2.08 12.50
C GLY A 336 4.28 2.81 13.13
N GLU A 337 5.21 2.07 13.72
CA GLU A 337 6.45 2.62 14.27
C GLU A 337 7.35 3.28 13.21
N PHE A 338 7.43 2.72 12.02
CA PHE A 338 8.29 3.21 10.94
C PHE A 338 7.65 4.37 10.16
N VAL A 339 6.32 4.45 10.18
CA VAL A 339 5.55 5.45 9.43
C VAL A 339 4.91 6.52 10.32
N GLY A 340 5.20 6.50 11.62
CA GLY A 340 4.71 7.51 12.56
C GLY A 340 3.23 7.36 12.94
N GLY A 341 2.73 6.14 13.07
CA GLY A 341 1.34 5.84 13.44
C GLY A 341 0.42 5.62 12.25
N CYS A 342 -0.88 5.82 12.43
CA CYS A 342 -1.88 5.60 11.38
C CYS A 342 -1.64 6.45 10.14
N ILE A 343 -1.65 5.80 8.96
CA ILE A 343 -1.39 6.42 7.65
C ILE A 343 -2.67 6.83 6.90
N ALA A 344 -3.83 6.50 7.43
CA ALA A 344 -5.15 6.73 6.83
C ALA A 344 -5.59 8.21 6.85
N GLY A 345 -6.79 8.49 6.38
CA GLY A 345 -7.37 9.84 6.36
C GLY A 345 -6.60 10.83 5.49
N GLY A 346 -6.04 10.34 4.39
CA GLY A 346 -5.24 11.13 3.46
C GLY A 346 -3.85 11.49 3.96
N ARG A 347 -3.38 10.96 5.12
CA ARG A 347 -2.03 11.23 5.59
C ARG A 347 -0.98 10.62 4.65
N ASN A 348 -1.11 9.35 4.31
CA ASN A 348 -0.33 8.69 3.27
C ASN A 348 -1.26 8.07 2.22
N TYR A 349 -2.46 7.64 2.61
CA TYR A 349 -3.47 7.12 1.71
C TYR A 349 -4.89 7.38 2.22
N PHE A 350 -5.86 7.20 1.33
CA PHE A 350 -7.27 7.03 1.63
C PHE A 350 -7.91 6.15 0.55
N HIS A 351 -9.17 5.78 0.76
CA HIS A 351 -9.90 4.87 -0.09
C HIS A 351 -11.12 5.56 -0.74
N ILE A 352 -11.44 5.18 -1.97
CA ILE A 352 -12.69 5.52 -2.66
C ILE A 352 -13.34 4.22 -3.07
N ASN A 353 -14.52 3.92 -2.53
CA ASN A 353 -15.23 2.70 -2.85
C ASN A 353 -15.91 2.76 -4.22
N SER A 354 -16.47 1.65 -4.67
CA SER A 354 -17.12 1.54 -5.98
C SER A 354 -18.45 2.32 -6.15
N ALA A 355 -19.00 2.86 -5.05
CA ALA A 355 -20.12 3.79 -5.06
C ALA A 355 -19.66 5.26 -5.09
N GLY A 356 -18.35 5.50 -5.07
CA GLY A 356 -17.73 6.82 -5.09
C GLY A 356 -17.54 7.44 -3.72
N ASP A 357 -17.93 6.79 -2.62
CA ASP A 357 -17.72 7.31 -1.28
C ASP A 357 -16.24 7.30 -0.90
N ALA A 358 -15.80 8.42 -0.34
CA ALA A 358 -14.43 8.57 0.12
C ALA A 358 -14.30 8.22 1.60
N GLU A 359 -13.54 7.19 1.88
CA GLU A 359 -13.33 6.61 3.19
C GLU A 359 -11.90 6.89 3.70
N PRO A 360 -11.71 7.18 4.98
CA PRO A 360 -10.36 7.40 5.52
C PRO A 360 -9.42 6.21 5.32
N CYS A 361 -9.93 4.99 5.34
CA CYS A 361 -9.19 3.74 5.25
C CYS A 361 -10.07 2.67 4.60
N VAL A 362 -9.48 1.76 3.88
CA VAL A 362 -10.16 0.60 3.27
C VAL A 362 -10.91 -0.29 4.29
N PHE A 363 -10.59 -0.17 5.57
CA PHE A 363 -11.26 -0.87 6.67
C PHE A 363 -12.20 0.03 7.49
N ILE A 364 -12.43 1.26 7.08
CA ILE A 364 -13.27 2.25 7.77
C ILE A 364 -14.38 2.68 6.82
N HIS A 365 -15.48 1.95 6.86
CA HIS A 365 -16.62 2.12 5.96
C HIS A 365 -17.56 3.24 6.43
N TYR A 366 -17.00 4.45 6.60
CA TYR A 366 -17.75 5.67 6.94
C TYR A 366 -17.28 6.83 6.09
N SER A 367 -18.23 7.66 5.61
CA SER A 367 -17.94 8.79 4.73
C SER A 367 -18.82 10.01 4.99
N ASN A 368 -18.29 11.19 4.64
CA ASN A 368 -19.04 12.45 4.49
C ASN A 368 -18.96 13.01 3.06
N ALA A 369 -18.22 12.37 2.15
CA ALA A 369 -17.91 12.93 0.86
C ALA A 369 -17.88 11.86 -0.24
N ASN A 370 -18.33 12.21 -1.43
CA ASN A 370 -18.38 11.31 -2.56
C ASN A 370 -17.70 11.96 -3.78
N ILE A 371 -16.98 11.17 -4.59
CA ILE A 371 -16.22 11.65 -5.75
C ILE A 371 -17.12 12.21 -6.86
N HIS A 372 -18.40 11.83 -6.91
CA HIS A 372 -19.34 12.35 -7.90
C HIS A 372 -19.62 13.85 -7.68
N ASP A 373 -19.68 14.29 -6.41
CA ASP A 373 -20.07 15.63 -6.02
C ASP A 373 -18.91 16.50 -5.53
N SER A 374 -17.76 15.88 -5.25
CA SER A 374 -16.61 16.55 -4.62
C SER A 374 -15.34 16.39 -5.43
N SER A 375 -14.42 17.36 -5.35
CA SER A 375 -13.04 17.17 -5.80
C SER A 375 -12.24 16.37 -4.77
N ILE A 376 -11.10 15.80 -5.18
CA ILE A 376 -10.17 15.14 -4.24
C ILE A 376 -9.74 16.10 -3.12
N LEU A 377 -9.54 17.37 -3.41
CA LEU A 377 -9.18 18.35 -2.37
C LEU A 377 -10.34 18.61 -1.40
N ASP A 378 -11.58 18.68 -1.88
CA ASP A 378 -12.76 18.84 -1.02
C ASP A 378 -12.97 17.63 -0.13
N ILE A 379 -12.78 16.41 -0.66
CA ILE A 379 -12.77 15.15 0.09
C ILE A 379 -11.75 15.22 1.24
N LEU A 380 -10.51 15.60 0.98
CA LEU A 380 -9.45 15.69 1.98
C LEU A 380 -9.70 16.76 3.05
N ARG A 381 -10.64 17.67 2.80
CA ARG A 381 -11.09 18.72 3.72
C ARG A 381 -12.48 18.45 4.32
N SER A 382 -13.09 17.32 4.02
CA SER A 382 -14.37 16.92 4.59
C SER A 382 -14.26 16.70 6.12
N PRO A 383 -15.36 16.77 6.88
CA PRO A 383 -15.32 16.72 8.33
C PRO A 383 -14.57 15.49 8.89
N LEU A 384 -14.85 14.29 8.37
CA LEU A 384 -14.20 13.06 8.85
C LEU A 384 -12.69 13.06 8.53
N PHE A 385 -12.28 13.49 7.33
CA PHE A 385 -10.86 13.58 6.97
C PHE A 385 -10.13 14.63 7.81
N MET A 386 -10.76 15.74 8.12
CA MET A 386 -10.19 16.74 9.02
C MET A 386 -10.12 16.25 10.48
N ALA A 387 -11.05 15.41 10.93
CA ALA A 387 -10.95 14.76 12.24
C ALA A 387 -9.72 13.84 12.30
N TYR A 388 -9.43 13.09 11.23
CA TYR A 388 -8.19 12.32 11.09
C TYR A 388 -6.95 13.23 11.10
N HIS A 389 -6.93 14.27 10.27
CA HIS A 389 -5.82 15.23 10.20
C HIS A 389 -5.49 15.82 11.58
N ASN A 390 -6.50 16.25 12.33
CA ASN A 390 -6.34 16.88 13.63
C ASN A 390 -6.00 15.87 14.75
N GLY A 391 -6.46 14.62 14.64
CA GLY A 391 -6.30 13.59 15.65
C GLY A 391 -4.97 12.79 15.56
N GLN A 392 -4.38 12.72 14.39
CA GLN A 392 -3.16 11.93 14.18
C GLN A 392 -1.91 12.55 14.82
N PRO A 393 -1.00 11.74 15.37
CA PRO A 393 -1.12 10.31 15.62
C PRO A 393 -2.13 10.03 16.74
N PHE A 394 -3.02 9.06 16.56
CA PHE A 394 -4.08 8.73 17.52
C PHE A 394 -3.56 8.17 18.85
N ASN A 395 -2.35 7.64 18.85
CA ASN A 395 -1.69 7.09 20.04
C ASN A 395 -0.20 7.41 20.01
N LYS A 396 0.38 7.69 21.17
CA LYS A 396 1.83 7.90 21.33
C LYS A 396 2.60 6.59 21.12
N ASN A 397 2.01 5.46 21.46
CA ASN A 397 2.52 4.15 21.13
C ASN A 397 2.07 3.76 19.72
N HIS A 398 2.99 3.76 18.77
CA HIS A 398 2.68 3.50 17.36
C HIS A 398 2.55 2.02 17.00
N LEU A 399 2.64 1.13 17.97
CA LEU A 399 2.16 -0.24 17.87
C LEU A 399 0.63 -0.33 18.14
N ARG A 400 0.00 0.82 18.44
CA ARG A 400 -1.43 1.00 18.62
C ARG A 400 -1.94 2.15 17.73
N PRO A 401 -1.68 2.11 16.40
CA PRO A 401 -1.90 3.27 15.54
C PRO A 401 -3.36 3.47 15.12
N CYS A 402 -4.16 2.40 15.04
CA CYS A 402 -5.46 2.42 14.39
C CYS A 402 -6.55 2.98 15.31
N PRO A 403 -7.37 3.92 14.83
CA PRO A 403 -8.50 4.43 15.60
C PRO A 403 -9.65 3.43 15.74
N MET A 404 -9.70 2.36 14.91
CA MET A 404 -10.69 1.30 15.01
C MET A 404 -10.21 0.15 15.89
N LEU A 405 -9.07 -0.46 15.51
CA LEU A 405 -8.62 -1.72 16.10
C LEU A 405 -8.04 -1.56 17.50
N GLU A 406 -7.32 -0.46 17.76
CA GLU A 406 -6.62 -0.24 19.04
C GLU A 406 -7.13 0.96 19.86
N ASN A 407 -7.90 1.85 19.25
CA ASN A 407 -8.45 3.04 19.92
C ASN A 407 -9.92 3.26 19.50
N PRO A 408 -10.82 2.27 19.67
CA PRO A 408 -12.17 2.30 19.10
C PRO A 408 -13.01 3.50 19.54
N GLU A 409 -12.81 4.02 20.74
CA GLU A 409 -13.50 5.22 21.23
C GLU A 409 -13.16 6.47 20.40
N LEU A 410 -11.97 6.52 19.78
CA LEU A 410 -11.62 7.64 18.91
C LEU A 410 -12.38 7.59 17.59
N LEU A 411 -12.51 6.39 17.00
CA LEU A 411 -13.32 6.25 15.77
C LEU A 411 -14.79 6.56 16.06
N ARG A 412 -15.35 5.99 17.12
CA ARG A 412 -16.73 6.25 17.57
C ARG A 412 -16.99 7.76 17.65
N LYS A 413 -16.13 8.46 18.39
CA LYS A 413 -16.21 9.91 18.54
C LYS A 413 -16.12 10.65 17.21
N MET A 414 -15.15 10.32 16.35
CA MET A 414 -14.98 10.99 15.07
C MET A 414 -16.19 10.83 14.16
N VAL A 415 -16.76 9.63 14.07
CA VAL A 415 -17.92 9.36 13.22
C VAL A 415 -19.15 10.11 13.75
N HIS A 416 -19.43 10.05 15.06
CA HIS A 416 -20.57 10.79 15.66
C HIS A 416 -20.40 12.31 15.53
N ASP A 417 -19.24 12.87 15.86
CA ASP A 417 -19.00 14.31 15.81
C ASP A 417 -19.12 14.88 14.39
N THR A 418 -18.76 14.09 13.38
CA THR A 418 -18.77 14.52 11.98
C THR A 418 -20.04 14.19 11.24
N GLY A 419 -20.91 13.35 11.83
CA GLY A 419 -22.12 12.86 11.16
C GLY A 419 -21.82 12.00 9.93
N ALA A 420 -20.68 11.30 9.91
CA ALA A 420 -20.36 10.39 8.82
C ALA A 420 -21.33 9.21 8.82
N HIS A 421 -21.76 8.80 7.62
CA HIS A 421 -22.67 7.66 7.44
C HIS A 421 -21.89 6.38 7.07
N SER A 422 -22.49 5.22 7.36
CA SER A 422 -21.97 3.94 6.89
C SER A 422 -22.04 3.84 5.37
N THR A 423 -20.99 3.33 4.76
CA THR A 423 -20.89 3.09 3.32
C THR A 423 -21.15 1.63 2.92
N ASP A 424 -21.46 0.78 3.90
CA ASP A 424 -21.94 -0.58 3.66
C ASP A 424 -23.36 -0.54 3.12
N LEU A 425 -23.54 -0.96 1.87
CA LEU A 425 -24.81 -0.81 1.17
C LEU A 425 -25.78 -1.96 1.43
N GLN A 426 -25.28 -3.15 1.73
CA GLN A 426 -26.13 -4.32 1.98
C GLN A 426 -26.65 -4.36 3.42
N SER A 427 -25.77 -4.11 4.37
CA SER A 427 -26.04 -4.17 5.80
C SER A 427 -25.26 -3.07 6.52
N PRO A 428 -25.76 -1.81 6.50
CA PRO A 428 -25.06 -0.69 7.13
C PRO A 428 -24.69 -0.98 8.59
N GLU A 429 -23.41 -1.06 8.88
CA GLU A 429 -22.90 -1.26 10.23
C GLU A 429 -22.82 0.07 10.98
N THR A 430 -23.35 0.14 12.21
CA THR A 430 -23.16 1.32 13.06
C THR A 430 -21.73 1.36 13.61
N VAL A 431 -21.20 2.56 13.79
CA VAL A 431 -19.86 2.73 14.37
C VAL A 431 -19.77 2.17 15.79
N ASP A 432 -20.88 2.20 16.54
CA ASP A 432 -20.95 1.64 17.88
C ASP A 432 -20.74 0.13 17.87
N HIS A 433 -21.43 -0.58 16.97
CA HIS A 433 -21.27 -2.03 16.82
C HIS A 433 -19.85 -2.41 16.38
N LEU A 434 -19.29 -1.73 15.39
CA LEU A 434 -17.91 -1.96 14.93
C LEU A 434 -16.89 -1.75 16.06
N CYS A 435 -17.03 -0.66 16.82
CA CYS A 435 -16.14 -0.34 17.93
C CYS A 435 -16.27 -1.33 19.09
N ASP A 436 -17.48 -1.81 19.38
CA ASP A 436 -17.71 -2.83 20.41
C ASP A 436 -17.03 -4.16 20.06
N LYS A 437 -17.04 -4.57 18.78
CA LYS A 437 -16.28 -5.74 18.32
C LYS A 437 -14.77 -5.64 18.58
N CYS A 438 -14.21 -4.42 18.52
CA CYS A 438 -12.79 -4.18 18.68
C CYS A 438 -12.35 -3.93 20.12
N ALA A 439 -13.28 -3.59 21.04
CA ALA A 439 -12.96 -3.11 22.37
C ALA A 439 -12.15 -4.12 23.21
N ALA A 440 -12.56 -5.37 23.25
CA ALA A 440 -11.85 -6.43 23.97
C ALA A 440 -10.43 -6.65 23.39
N TYR A 441 -10.32 -6.72 22.07
CA TYR A 441 -9.03 -6.86 21.39
C TYR A 441 -8.07 -5.70 21.70
N ALA A 442 -8.57 -4.46 21.68
CA ALA A 442 -7.78 -3.28 22.01
C ALA A 442 -7.23 -3.31 23.44
N ALA A 443 -8.08 -3.75 24.39
CA ALA A 443 -7.70 -3.89 25.79
C ALA A 443 -6.64 -4.98 26.01
N ASP A 444 -6.78 -6.12 25.34
CA ASP A 444 -5.84 -7.25 25.43
C ASP A 444 -4.48 -6.95 24.74
N TRP A 445 -4.50 -6.21 23.63
CA TRP A 445 -3.27 -5.83 22.94
C TRP A 445 -2.48 -4.73 23.66
N GLN A 446 -3.16 -3.82 24.36
CA GLN A 446 -2.53 -2.66 24.99
C GLN A 446 -1.32 -3.00 25.87
N PRO A 447 -1.39 -3.89 26.89
CA PRO A 447 -0.26 -4.18 27.76
C PRO A 447 0.94 -4.78 26.99
N VAL A 448 0.67 -5.62 25.99
CA VAL A 448 1.71 -6.22 25.15
C VAL A 448 2.42 -5.17 24.29
N ALA A 449 1.63 -4.28 23.67
CA ALA A 449 2.16 -3.20 22.86
C ALA A 449 2.96 -2.20 23.68
N ASP A 450 2.51 -1.86 24.90
CA ASP A 450 3.18 -0.92 25.78
C ASP A 450 4.51 -1.49 26.32
N GLU A 451 4.55 -2.80 26.64
CA GLU A 451 5.80 -3.49 26.98
C GLU A 451 6.81 -3.39 25.82
N ILE A 452 6.43 -3.80 24.61
CA ILE A 452 7.31 -3.76 23.44
C ILE A 452 7.78 -2.32 23.18
N TRP A 453 6.85 -1.35 23.27
CA TRP A 453 7.14 0.05 23.02
C TRP A 453 8.14 0.65 24.00
N SER A 454 8.13 0.23 25.26
CA SER A 454 9.04 0.72 26.31
C SER A 454 10.52 0.43 26.02
N HIS A 455 10.80 -0.60 25.22
CA HIS A 455 12.17 -1.03 24.86
C HIS A 455 12.70 -0.41 23.57
N VAL A 456 11.94 0.51 22.94
CA VAL A 456 12.33 1.08 21.64
C VAL A 456 13.01 2.42 21.81
N THR A 457 14.33 2.42 21.63
CA THR A 457 15.23 3.56 21.90
C THR A 457 15.45 4.52 20.73
N LEU A 458 15.09 4.16 19.49
CA LEU A 458 15.49 4.90 18.28
C LEU A 458 14.42 5.85 17.69
N ARG A 459 13.37 6.20 18.44
CA ARG A 459 12.15 6.77 17.82
C ARG A 459 11.96 8.26 17.96
N GLU A 460 12.60 8.90 18.90
CA GLU A 460 12.46 10.35 19.07
C GLU A 460 13.01 11.12 17.86
N SER A 461 14.12 10.69 17.27
CA SER A 461 14.73 11.37 16.13
C SER A 461 13.94 11.25 14.83
N ARG A 462 13.22 10.14 14.60
CA ARG A 462 12.34 9.99 13.42
C ARG A 462 11.05 10.77 13.55
N TYR A 463 10.62 11.06 14.76
CA TYR A 463 9.43 11.86 15.07
C TYR A 463 9.64 13.34 14.82
N GLU A 464 10.82 13.86 15.07
CA GLU A 464 11.11 15.28 14.84
C GLU A 464 10.96 15.65 13.37
N ASN A 465 11.39 14.79 12.45
CA ASN A 465 11.20 14.99 11.02
C ASN A 465 9.72 14.95 10.58
N TYR A 466 8.82 14.34 11.36
CA TYR A 466 7.38 14.39 11.11
C TYR A 466 6.69 15.63 11.70
N LYS A 467 7.32 16.37 12.61
CA LYS A 467 6.77 17.63 13.14
C LYS A 467 6.76 18.75 12.10
N ASP A 468 7.67 18.71 11.14
CA ASP A 468 7.87 19.78 10.15
C ASP A 468 6.72 19.95 9.14
N TRP A 469 5.82 18.97 9.02
CA TRP A 469 4.68 19.08 8.10
C TRP A 469 3.33 19.33 8.79
N ARG A 470 3.27 19.35 10.11
CA ARG A 470 2.15 19.98 10.82
C ARG A 470 2.49 21.44 11.02
N PRO A 471 1.68 22.40 10.53
CA PRO A 471 1.81 23.75 10.99
C PRO A 471 1.72 23.68 12.52
N THR A 472 2.79 24.11 13.21
CA THR A 472 2.68 24.43 14.62
C THR A 472 1.44 25.27 14.73
N THR A 473 0.44 24.79 15.48
CA THR A 473 -0.75 25.58 15.77
C THR A 473 -0.25 26.94 16.17
N ALA A 474 -0.53 27.94 15.33
CA ALA A 474 -0.27 29.31 15.70
C ALA A 474 -0.92 29.53 17.07
N LYS A 475 -0.08 29.91 18.05
CA LYS A 475 -0.54 30.35 19.35
C LYS A 475 -1.56 31.47 19.18
#